data_587f4092a0a9de49bb9c68e70b78075a
#
_entry.id   587f4092a0a9de49bb9c68e70b78075a
#
_cell.length_a   1.000
_cell.length_b   1.000
_cell.length_c   1.000
_cell.angle_alpha   90.00
_cell.angle_beta   90.00
_cell.angle_gamma   90.00
#
_symmetry.space_group_name_H-M   'P 1'
#
loop_
_entity.id
_entity.type
_entity.pdbx_description
1 polymer ?
#
loop_
_entity_poly.entity_id
_entity_poly.type
_entity_poly.pdbx_seq_one_letter_code
_entity_poly.pdbx_strand_id
1 'polypeptide(L)'
;MFDRRLEELPEEKKVALDERYGTLTSDPRGISFIDRIVADSRSVALNHAAGLSAPQQVMMTLFSLYALLDTEDQYKQEVIQICQKRGQLLYNSLGLMMPVEEYNTAYYCEIDFEWLLNKRYGSDFKEYIQSSWTMTDIVTKLAEEERLMLLKSEAFGSSKWTVRVSLANLDTDSYKEVGERLIAMLDRMHESWTALTK
;
A
#
# COMPACT_ATOMS: atom_id res chain seq x y z
N MET A 1 -25.37 -5.56 -18.01
CA MET A 1 -24.57 -6.66 -17.43
C MET A 1 -24.87 -6.83 -15.93
N PHE A 2 -24.68 -5.78 -15.11
CA PHE A 2 -24.89 -5.89 -13.65
C PHE A 2 -26.32 -6.12 -13.25
N ASP A 3 -27.30 -5.50 -13.90
CA ASP A 3 -28.71 -5.68 -13.59
C ASP A 3 -29.23 -7.08 -13.93
N ARG A 4 -28.70 -7.75 -14.97
CA ARG A 4 -29.03 -9.15 -15.27
C ARG A 4 -28.58 -10.12 -14.20
N ARG A 5 -27.45 -9.86 -13.55
CA ARG A 5 -26.94 -10.72 -12.47
C ARG A 5 -27.78 -10.69 -11.20
N LEU A 6 -28.62 -9.66 -11.05
CA LEU A 6 -29.55 -9.57 -9.93
C LEU A 6 -30.69 -10.61 -10.03
N GLU A 7 -31.15 -10.89 -11.24
CA GLU A 7 -32.17 -11.93 -11.47
C GLU A 7 -31.62 -13.32 -11.11
N GLU A 8 -30.31 -13.52 -11.22
CA GLU A 8 -29.61 -14.77 -10.93
C GLU A 8 -29.24 -14.93 -9.44
N LEU A 9 -29.45 -13.91 -8.60
CA LEU A 9 -29.13 -13.98 -7.18
C LEU A 9 -30.04 -14.95 -6.43
N PRO A 10 -29.50 -15.66 -5.41
CA PRO A 10 -30.30 -16.41 -4.46
C PRO A 10 -31.37 -15.53 -3.80
N GLU A 11 -32.52 -16.10 -3.49
CA GLU A 11 -33.68 -15.35 -2.92
C GLU A 11 -33.30 -14.64 -1.60
N GLU A 12 -32.50 -15.27 -0.75
CA GLU A 12 -31.99 -14.67 0.48
C GLU A 12 -31.27 -13.31 0.23
N LYS A 13 -30.48 -13.21 -0.85
CA LYS A 13 -29.81 -11.96 -1.22
C LYS A 13 -30.76 -10.93 -1.83
N LYS A 14 -31.82 -11.36 -2.48
CA LYS A 14 -32.87 -10.47 -2.97
C LYS A 14 -33.65 -9.86 -1.81
N VAL A 15 -33.96 -10.64 -0.77
CA VAL A 15 -34.58 -10.12 0.46
C VAL A 15 -33.70 -9.06 1.13
N ALA A 16 -32.40 -9.26 1.17
CA ALA A 16 -31.49 -8.25 1.70
C ALA A 16 -31.48 -6.93 0.88
N LEU A 17 -31.76 -7.00 -0.43
CA LEU A 17 -31.96 -5.80 -1.26
C LEU A 17 -33.30 -5.11 -0.92
N ASP A 18 -34.36 -5.87 -0.69
CA ASP A 18 -35.67 -5.34 -0.29
C ASP A 18 -35.57 -4.58 1.03
N GLU A 19 -34.88 -5.14 2.02
CA GLU A 19 -34.62 -4.49 3.31
C GLU A 19 -33.79 -3.22 3.16
N ARG A 20 -32.73 -3.25 2.33
CA ARG A 20 -31.80 -2.13 2.17
C ARG A 20 -32.43 -0.94 1.45
N TYR A 21 -33.20 -1.18 0.40
CA TYR A 21 -33.73 -0.13 -0.48
C TYR A 21 -35.23 0.09 -0.37
N GLY A 22 -35.95 -0.72 0.41
CA GLY A 22 -37.40 -0.64 0.58
C GLY A 22 -37.93 0.66 1.18
N THR A 23 -37.04 1.42 1.88
CA THR A 23 -37.36 2.76 2.36
C THR A 23 -37.23 3.85 1.29
N LEU A 24 -36.59 3.54 0.16
CA LEU A 24 -36.31 4.50 -0.92
C LEU A 24 -37.28 4.36 -2.08
N THR A 25 -37.84 3.17 -2.30
CA THR A 25 -38.72 2.86 -3.43
C THR A 25 -39.66 1.72 -3.10
N SER A 26 -40.80 1.71 -3.78
CA SER A 26 -41.75 0.59 -3.72
C SER A 26 -41.33 -0.64 -4.55
N ASP A 27 -40.34 -0.50 -5.41
CA ASP A 27 -39.73 -1.58 -6.18
C ASP A 27 -38.21 -1.63 -5.97
N PRO A 28 -37.71 -2.16 -4.82
CA PRO A 28 -36.30 -2.24 -4.52
C PRO A 28 -35.50 -3.11 -5.49
N ARG A 29 -36.15 -4.11 -6.10
CA ARG A 29 -35.46 -5.04 -7.02
C ARG A 29 -35.31 -4.45 -8.43
N GLY A 30 -36.17 -3.49 -8.80
CA GLY A 30 -36.12 -2.78 -10.09
C GLY A 30 -35.11 -1.63 -10.15
N ILE A 31 -34.48 -1.25 -9.02
CA ILE A 31 -33.48 -0.17 -9.01
C ILE A 31 -32.25 -0.58 -9.83
N SER A 32 -31.83 0.27 -10.76
CA SER A 32 -30.62 0.02 -11.55
C SER A 32 -29.35 -0.04 -10.68
N PHE A 33 -28.34 -0.73 -11.17
CA PHE A 33 -27.05 -0.82 -10.46
C PHE A 33 -26.46 0.57 -10.15
N ILE A 34 -26.56 1.51 -11.11
CA ILE A 34 -26.09 2.88 -10.93
C ILE A 34 -26.87 3.61 -9.83
N ASP A 35 -28.18 3.49 -9.82
CA ASP A 35 -29.02 4.14 -8.82
C ASP A 35 -28.78 3.57 -7.42
N ARG A 36 -28.47 2.28 -7.30
CA ARG A 36 -28.04 1.68 -6.02
C ARG A 36 -26.72 2.26 -5.52
N ILE A 37 -25.72 2.40 -6.39
CA ILE A 37 -24.45 3.05 -6.02
C ILE A 37 -24.69 4.48 -5.55
N VAL A 38 -25.57 5.23 -6.24
CA VAL A 38 -25.93 6.60 -5.84
C VAL A 38 -26.63 6.61 -4.48
N ALA A 39 -27.57 5.71 -4.24
CA ALA A 39 -28.30 5.60 -2.97
C ALA A 39 -27.35 5.24 -1.81
N ASP A 40 -26.48 4.27 -2.01
CA ASP A 40 -25.48 3.86 -1.03
C ASP A 40 -24.47 4.99 -0.73
N SER A 41 -24.01 5.69 -1.76
CA SER A 41 -23.11 6.85 -1.60
C SER A 41 -23.78 7.98 -0.80
N ARG A 42 -25.05 8.24 -1.03
CA ARG A 42 -25.80 9.25 -0.27
C ARG A 42 -26.05 8.84 1.18
N SER A 43 -26.32 7.57 1.43
CA SER A 43 -26.48 7.04 2.78
C SER A 43 -25.19 7.19 3.59
N VAL A 44 -24.04 6.90 3.00
CA VAL A 44 -22.73 7.09 3.61
C VAL A 44 -22.42 8.58 3.82
N ALA A 45 -22.75 9.43 2.85
CA ALA A 45 -22.50 10.88 2.94
C ALA A 45 -23.29 11.56 4.05
N LEU A 46 -24.48 11.06 4.39
CA LEU A 46 -25.28 11.55 5.51
C LEU A 46 -24.66 11.19 6.87
N ASN A 47 -23.99 10.04 6.96
CA ASN A 47 -23.35 9.57 8.19
C ASN A 47 -21.92 10.10 8.36
N HIS A 48 -21.22 10.34 7.27
CA HIS A 48 -19.91 10.94 7.24
C HIS A 48 -20.04 12.36 6.71
N ALA A 49 -19.87 13.36 7.55
CA ALA A 49 -19.83 14.79 7.16
C ALA A 49 -18.70 15.12 6.15
N ALA A 50 -18.02 14.11 5.61
CA ALA A 50 -16.93 14.16 4.66
C ALA A 50 -17.39 13.74 3.26
N GLY A 51 -18.36 14.41 2.68
CA GLY A 51 -18.49 14.40 1.23
C GLY A 51 -17.21 15.00 0.61
N LEU A 52 -16.81 14.50 -0.58
CA LEU A 52 -15.73 15.11 -1.33
C LEU A 52 -16.01 16.59 -1.54
N SER A 53 -15.02 17.44 -1.30
CA SER A 53 -15.14 18.87 -1.57
C SER A 53 -15.34 19.12 -3.08
N ALA A 54 -15.95 20.23 -3.46
CA ALA A 54 -16.16 20.56 -4.87
C ALA A 54 -14.86 20.50 -5.71
N PRO A 55 -13.70 21.01 -5.25
CA PRO A 55 -12.42 20.80 -5.95
C PRO A 55 -12.05 19.34 -6.17
N GLN A 56 -12.25 18.48 -5.16
CA GLN A 56 -11.96 17.04 -5.29
C GLN A 56 -12.89 16.39 -6.32
N GLN A 57 -14.19 16.73 -6.33
CA GLN A 57 -15.13 16.21 -7.31
C GLN A 57 -14.74 16.63 -8.72
N VAL A 58 -14.33 17.89 -8.92
CA VAL A 58 -13.84 18.39 -10.22
C VAL A 58 -12.60 17.63 -10.67
N MET A 59 -11.62 17.45 -9.78
CA MET A 59 -10.41 16.69 -10.09
C MET A 59 -10.72 15.24 -10.47
N MET A 60 -11.58 14.56 -9.71
CA MET A 60 -11.98 13.18 -10.01
C MET A 60 -12.72 13.08 -11.34
N THR A 61 -13.59 14.04 -11.64
CA THR A 61 -14.32 14.08 -12.93
C THR A 61 -13.35 14.26 -14.09
N LEU A 62 -12.42 15.20 -13.99
CA LEU A 62 -11.39 15.43 -15.03
C LEU A 62 -10.51 14.21 -15.22
N PHE A 63 -10.11 13.56 -14.13
CA PHE A 63 -9.31 12.34 -14.16
C PHE A 63 -10.05 11.19 -14.84
N SER A 64 -11.34 11.03 -14.53
CA SER A 64 -12.19 10.02 -15.14
C SER A 64 -12.40 10.28 -16.65
N LEU A 65 -12.60 11.53 -17.04
CA LEU A 65 -12.69 11.91 -18.46
C LEU A 65 -11.37 11.65 -19.20
N TYR A 66 -10.24 12.00 -18.58
CA TYR A 66 -8.94 11.70 -19.16
C TYR A 66 -8.75 10.18 -19.34
N ALA A 67 -9.06 9.38 -18.33
CA ALA A 67 -8.95 7.92 -18.41
C ALA A 67 -9.84 7.30 -19.53
N LEU A 68 -10.97 7.91 -19.85
CA LEU A 68 -11.81 7.49 -20.98
C LEU A 68 -11.17 7.82 -22.35
N LEU A 69 -10.33 8.83 -22.42
CA LEU A 69 -9.66 9.27 -23.65
C LEU A 69 -8.29 8.59 -23.84
N ASP A 70 -7.65 8.19 -22.76
CA ASP A 70 -6.35 7.48 -22.75
C ASP A 70 -6.55 5.99 -23.09
N THR A 71 -6.85 5.70 -24.36
CA THR A 71 -7.15 4.36 -24.86
C THR A 71 -5.96 3.40 -24.81
N GLU A 72 -4.74 3.91 -24.66
CA GLU A 72 -3.50 3.15 -24.58
C GLU A 72 -2.97 3.02 -23.14
N ASP A 73 -3.73 3.51 -22.14
CA ASP A 73 -3.32 3.52 -20.71
C ASP A 73 -1.94 4.20 -20.47
N GLN A 74 -1.57 5.20 -21.28
CA GLN A 74 -0.25 5.83 -21.24
C GLN A 74 0.09 6.39 -19.86
N TYR A 75 -0.83 7.15 -19.27
CA TYR A 75 -0.65 7.69 -17.91
C TYR A 75 -0.40 6.61 -16.86
N LYS A 76 -1.18 5.55 -16.91
CA LYS A 76 -1.05 4.41 -15.97
C LYS A 76 0.29 3.71 -16.13
N GLN A 77 0.72 3.49 -17.37
CA GLN A 77 2.02 2.87 -17.65
C GLN A 77 3.19 3.75 -17.18
N GLU A 78 3.14 5.06 -17.41
CA GLU A 78 4.17 6.00 -16.94
C GLU A 78 4.27 6.01 -15.41
N VAL A 79 3.14 6.07 -14.70
CA VAL A 79 3.12 6.04 -13.23
C VAL A 79 3.70 4.73 -12.68
N ILE A 80 3.34 3.59 -13.28
CA ILE A 80 3.89 2.28 -12.91
C ILE A 80 5.41 2.24 -13.13
N GLN A 81 5.90 2.72 -14.28
CA GLN A 81 7.34 2.75 -14.59
C GLN A 81 8.11 3.63 -13.62
N ILE A 82 7.59 4.79 -13.23
CA ILE A 82 8.19 5.66 -12.23
C ILE A 82 8.32 4.90 -10.89
N CYS A 83 7.26 4.27 -10.42
CA CYS A 83 7.27 3.51 -9.17
C CYS A 83 8.21 2.31 -9.23
N GLN A 84 8.21 1.57 -10.34
CA GLN A 84 9.14 0.45 -10.55
C GLN A 84 10.60 0.90 -10.52
N LYS A 85 10.94 2.01 -11.19
CA LYS A 85 12.30 2.58 -11.16
C LYS A 85 12.71 2.95 -9.74
N ARG A 86 11.82 3.57 -8.98
CA ARG A 86 12.05 3.92 -7.57
C ARG A 86 12.28 2.70 -6.70
N GLY A 87 11.45 1.67 -6.86
CA GLY A 87 11.63 0.39 -6.19
C GLY A 87 12.97 -0.26 -6.53
N GLN A 88 13.37 -0.29 -7.79
CA GLN A 88 14.66 -0.81 -8.21
C GLN A 88 15.84 -0.06 -7.56
N LEU A 89 15.79 1.27 -7.49
CA LEU A 89 16.83 2.07 -6.82
C LEU A 89 16.94 1.73 -5.34
N LEU A 90 15.79 1.60 -4.65
CA LEU A 90 15.75 1.20 -3.25
C LEU A 90 16.33 -0.20 -3.05
N TYR A 91 15.83 -1.20 -3.77
CA TYR A 91 16.29 -2.58 -3.59
C TYR A 91 17.77 -2.76 -3.97
N ASN A 92 18.23 -2.09 -5.03
CA ASN A 92 19.64 -2.13 -5.41
C ASN A 92 20.54 -1.55 -4.30
N SER A 93 20.13 -0.45 -3.65
CA SER A 93 20.91 0.14 -2.54
C SER A 93 20.94 -0.76 -1.30
N LEU A 94 19.93 -1.62 -1.13
CA LEU A 94 19.91 -2.66 -0.09
C LEU A 94 20.73 -3.92 -0.46
N GLY A 95 21.20 -4.03 -1.70
CA GLY A 95 21.84 -5.24 -2.23
C GLY A 95 20.84 -6.38 -2.45
N LEU A 96 19.56 -6.05 -2.67
CA LEU A 96 18.47 -6.97 -2.87
C LEU A 96 17.95 -6.89 -4.32
N MET A 97 17.21 -7.92 -4.74
CA MET A 97 16.45 -7.89 -5.98
C MET A 97 15.00 -7.51 -5.68
N MET A 98 14.46 -6.55 -6.41
CA MET A 98 13.04 -6.22 -6.30
C MET A 98 12.18 -7.39 -6.79
N PRO A 99 11.19 -7.85 -5.99
CA PRO A 99 10.24 -8.87 -6.46
C PRO A 99 9.48 -8.37 -7.69
N VAL A 100 9.40 -9.21 -8.71
CA VAL A 100 8.61 -8.94 -9.92
C VAL A 100 7.38 -9.82 -9.88
N GLU A 101 6.22 -9.20 -9.73
CA GLU A 101 4.92 -9.87 -9.73
C GLU A 101 4.02 -9.23 -10.79
N GLU A 102 3.31 -10.04 -11.54
CA GLU A 102 2.48 -9.63 -12.69
C GLU A 102 1.43 -8.55 -12.29
N TYR A 103 0.87 -8.67 -11.08
CA TYR A 103 -0.19 -7.77 -10.61
C TYR A 103 0.29 -6.71 -9.62
N ASN A 104 1.61 -6.55 -9.47
CA ASN A 104 2.17 -5.55 -8.57
C ASN A 104 2.13 -4.16 -9.21
N THR A 105 1.33 -3.27 -8.63
CA THR A 105 1.24 -1.85 -9.06
C THR A 105 2.51 -1.05 -8.74
N ALA A 106 3.43 -1.64 -7.98
CA ALA A 106 4.67 -1.00 -7.49
C ALA A 106 4.45 0.30 -6.70
N TYR A 107 3.23 0.58 -6.21
CA TYR A 107 2.95 1.77 -5.39
C TYR A 107 3.57 1.66 -3.99
N TYR A 108 3.54 0.46 -3.43
CA TYR A 108 4.20 0.09 -2.19
C TYR A 108 5.13 -1.08 -2.41
N CYS A 109 6.22 -1.10 -1.66
CA CYS A 109 7.06 -2.29 -1.52
C CYS A 109 7.29 -2.61 -0.05
N GLU A 110 7.68 -3.84 0.22
CA GLU A 110 8.03 -4.33 1.55
C GLU A 110 9.49 -4.74 1.59
N ILE A 111 10.19 -4.33 2.63
CA ILE A 111 11.55 -4.77 2.90
C ILE A 111 11.45 -5.86 3.97
N ASP A 112 11.81 -7.09 3.61
CA ASP A 112 11.95 -8.21 4.54
C ASP A 112 13.28 -8.09 5.28
N PHE A 113 13.20 -7.73 6.57
CA PHE A 113 14.37 -7.57 7.43
C PHE A 113 15.02 -8.90 7.78
N GLU A 114 14.25 -9.99 7.92
CA GLU A 114 14.85 -11.31 8.19
C GLU A 114 15.75 -11.73 7.05
N TRP A 115 15.26 -11.56 5.82
CA TRP A 115 16.04 -11.87 4.63
C TRP A 115 17.22 -10.92 4.47
N LEU A 116 17.02 -9.61 4.65
CA LEU A 116 18.08 -8.59 4.56
C LEU A 116 19.20 -8.86 5.55
N LEU A 117 18.87 -9.06 6.84
CA LEU A 117 19.83 -9.31 7.91
C LEU A 117 20.60 -10.61 7.65
N ASN A 118 19.90 -11.69 7.33
CA ASN A 118 20.52 -12.97 7.08
C ASN A 118 21.47 -12.95 5.87
N LYS A 119 21.04 -12.31 4.78
CA LYS A 119 21.83 -12.22 3.54
C LYS A 119 23.10 -11.37 3.71
N ARG A 120 23.01 -10.26 4.46
CA ARG A 120 24.08 -9.29 4.56
C ARG A 120 25.06 -9.58 5.72
N TYR A 121 24.54 -10.03 6.86
CA TYR A 121 25.29 -10.15 8.11
C TYR A 121 25.37 -11.57 8.66
N GLY A 122 24.59 -12.49 8.12
CA GLY A 122 24.52 -13.89 8.57
C GLY A 122 23.48 -14.15 9.66
N SER A 123 23.31 -15.45 9.99
CA SER A 123 22.30 -15.93 10.92
C SER A 123 22.47 -15.39 12.33
N ASP A 124 23.72 -15.35 12.82
CA ASP A 124 24.00 -15.04 14.22
C ASP A 124 23.61 -13.60 14.57
N PHE A 125 23.94 -12.64 13.70
CA PHE A 125 23.50 -11.26 13.88
C PHE A 125 22.00 -11.09 13.72
N LYS A 126 21.39 -11.82 12.77
CA LYS A 126 19.92 -11.84 12.63
C LYS A 126 19.25 -12.31 13.92
N GLU A 127 19.70 -13.42 14.52
CA GLU A 127 19.16 -13.97 15.77
C GLU A 127 19.36 -13.02 16.95
N TYR A 128 20.54 -12.37 17.02
CA TYR A 128 20.79 -11.31 18.00
C TYR A 128 19.79 -10.17 17.88
N ILE A 129 19.56 -9.65 16.66
CA ILE A 129 18.61 -8.57 16.43
C ILE A 129 17.20 -9.00 16.84
N GLN A 130 16.75 -10.19 16.44
CA GLN A 130 15.41 -10.70 16.74
C GLN A 130 15.19 -10.97 18.24
N SER A 131 16.23 -11.31 18.99
CA SER A 131 16.14 -11.55 20.43
C SER A 131 16.25 -10.28 21.28
N SER A 132 16.93 -9.25 20.79
CA SER A 132 17.27 -8.05 21.56
C SER A 132 16.47 -6.80 21.16
N TRP A 133 15.87 -6.80 19.98
CA TRP A 133 15.17 -5.66 19.40
C TRP A 133 13.78 -6.05 18.91
N THR A 134 12.86 -5.09 18.97
CA THR A 134 11.58 -5.19 18.26
C THR A 134 11.65 -4.39 16.95
N MET A 135 10.74 -4.65 16.02
CA MET A 135 10.66 -3.86 14.79
C MET A 135 10.33 -2.39 15.09
N THR A 136 9.64 -2.12 16.19
CA THR A 136 9.39 -0.74 16.66
C THR A 136 10.68 -0.05 17.05
N ASP A 137 11.57 -0.72 17.78
CA ASP A 137 12.86 -0.16 18.20
C ASP A 137 13.73 0.17 16.97
N ILE A 138 13.72 -0.71 15.97
CA ILE A 138 14.48 -0.51 14.72
C ILE A 138 13.96 0.69 13.93
N VAL A 139 12.65 0.82 13.73
CA VAL A 139 12.11 1.97 12.99
C VAL A 139 12.25 3.27 13.78
N THR A 140 12.20 3.22 15.11
CA THR A 140 12.46 4.38 15.97
C THR A 140 13.92 4.82 15.87
N LYS A 141 14.85 3.88 15.99
CA LYS A 141 16.28 4.14 15.82
C LYS A 141 16.58 4.75 14.44
N LEU A 142 15.98 4.21 13.38
CA LEU A 142 16.12 4.73 12.02
C LEU A 142 15.61 6.18 11.92
N ALA A 143 14.50 6.49 12.57
CA ALA A 143 13.97 7.85 12.60
C ALA A 143 14.87 8.83 13.38
N GLU A 144 15.43 8.40 14.50
CA GLU A 144 16.30 9.22 15.33
C GLU A 144 17.67 9.47 14.71
N GLU A 145 18.31 8.43 14.19
CA GLU A 145 19.70 8.52 13.70
C GLU A 145 19.76 8.98 12.24
N GLU A 146 18.84 8.48 11.40
CA GLU A 146 18.89 8.69 9.95
C GLU A 146 17.83 9.67 9.44
N ARG A 147 16.94 10.16 10.32
CA ARG A 147 15.81 11.02 9.93
C ARG A 147 14.90 10.36 8.89
N LEU A 148 14.82 9.04 8.92
CA LEU A 148 14.03 8.23 8.01
C LEU A 148 12.95 7.47 8.79
N MET A 149 11.68 7.72 8.48
CA MET A 149 10.56 7.03 9.09
C MET A 149 9.96 6.03 8.11
N LEU A 150 9.98 4.75 8.47
CA LEU A 150 9.33 3.66 7.75
C LEU A 150 8.18 3.09 8.59
N LEU A 151 7.19 2.50 7.93
CA LEU A 151 6.03 1.90 8.59
C LEU A 151 6.19 0.39 8.69
N LYS A 152 5.88 -0.16 9.86
CA LYS A 152 5.81 -1.62 10.04
C LYS A 152 4.66 -2.18 9.20
N SER A 153 4.92 -3.27 8.48
CA SER A 153 3.91 -3.90 7.63
C SER A 153 2.92 -4.78 8.41
N GLU A 154 3.19 -5.13 9.67
CA GLU A 154 2.32 -5.95 10.51
C GLU A 154 0.88 -5.42 10.57
N ALA A 155 0.70 -4.10 10.65
CA ALA A 155 -0.62 -3.46 10.65
C ALA A 155 -1.39 -3.64 9.32
N PHE A 156 -0.72 -4.09 8.27
CA PHE A 156 -1.28 -4.33 6.94
C PHE A 156 -1.35 -5.83 6.59
N GLY A 157 -1.21 -6.70 7.59
CA GLY A 157 -1.34 -8.15 7.43
C GLY A 157 -0.07 -8.87 6.98
N SER A 158 1.07 -8.20 6.98
CA SER A 158 2.36 -8.79 6.61
C SER A 158 3.13 -9.34 7.81
N SER A 159 4.32 -9.88 7.58
CA SER A 159 5.21 -10.41 8.61
C SER A 159 5.62 -9.33 9.63
N LYS A 160 5.90 -9.74 10.87
CA LYS A 160 6.37 -8.85 11.94
C LYS A 160 7.71 -8.18 11.63
N TRP A 161 8.54 -8.82 10.81
CA TRP A 161 9.87 -8.36 10.46
C TRP A 161 9.94 -7.70 9.08
N THR A 162 8.86 -7.03 8.68
CA THR A 162 8.79 -6.30 7.42
C THR A 162 8.44 -4.84 7.66
N VAL A 163 8.98 -3.97 6.80
CA VAL A 163 8.59 -2.56 6.73
C VAL A 163 8.07 -2.23 5.34
N ARG A 164 7.10 -1.34 5.29
CA ARG A 164 6.49 -0.86 4.06
C ARG A 164 7.06 0.49 3.67
N VAL A 165 7.37 0.61 2.39
CA VAL A 165 7.83 1.86 1.76
C VAL A 165 6.85 2.25 0.67
N SER A 166 6.39 3.51 0.71
CA SER A 166 5.63 4.08 -0.41
C SER A 166 6.60 4.54 -1.50
N LEU A 167 6.38 4.12 -2.73
CA LEU A 167 7.20 4.51 -3.89
C LEU A 167 6.65 5.76 -4.61
N ALA A 168 5.60 6.39 -4.07
CA ALA A 168 4.96 7.55 -4.66
C ALA A 168 5.26 8.89 -3.97
N ASN A 169 5.89 8.88 -2.79
CA ASN A 169 5.95 10.05 -1.91
C ASN A 169 7.22 10.90 -2.04
N LEU A 170 8.30 10.36 -2.59
CA LEU A 170 9.60 11.02 -2.68
C LEU A 170 10.04 11.16 -4.14
N ASP A 171 11.01 12.02 -4.38
CA ASP A 171 11.71 12.10 -5.66
C ASP A 171 12.46 10.81 -5.96
N THR A 172 12.65 10.50 -7.24
CA THR A 172 13.19 9.22 -7.68
C THR A 172 14.54 8.90 -7.06
N ASP A 173 15.45 9.87 -7.01
CA ASP A 173 16.82 9.65 -6.49
C ASP A 173 16.86 9.45 -4.97
N SER A 174 15.88 9.96 -4.24
CA SER A 174 15.75 9.80 -2.79
C SER A 174 15.60 8.32 -2.36
N TYR A 175 15.07 7.46 -3.23
CA TYR A 175 14.87 6.04 -2.89
C TYR A 175 16.20 5.27 -2.76
N LYS A 176 17.22 5.67 -3.50
CA LYS A 176 18.57 5.15 -3.30
C LYS A 176 19.09 5.53 -1.91
N GLU A 177 18.93 6.80 -1.53
CA GLU A 177 19.35 7.32 -0.23
C GLU A 177 18.61 6.66 0.94
N VAL A 178 17.32 6.35 0.79
CA VAL A 178 16.55 5.59 1.79
C VAL A 178 17.21 4.26 2.10
N GLY A 179 17.60 3.49 1.09
CA GLY A 179 18.27 2.22 1.30
C GLY A 179 19.68 2.37 1.87
N GLU A 180 20.46 3.34 1.39
CA GLU A 180 21.81 3.62 1.90
C GLU A 180 21.78 3.99 3.40
N ARG A 181 20.85 4.83 3.84
CA ARG A 181 20.69 5.21 5.26
C ARG A 181 20.28 4.01 6.12
N LEU A 182 19.36 3.19 5.62
CA LEU A 182 18.96 1.95 6.32
C LEU A 182 20.15 1.03 6.52
N ILE A 183 20.94 0.81 5.49
CA ILE A 183 22.14 -0.02 5.56
C ILE A 183 23.20 0.61 6.51
N ALA A 184 23.43 1.91 6.45
CA ALA A 184 24.36 2.58 7.34
C ALA A 184 24.03 2.38 8.83
N MET A 185 22.75 2.46 9.19
CA MET A 185 22.30 2.16 10.55
C MET A 185 22.58 0.69 10.92
N LEU A 186 22.22 -0.26 10.05
CA LEU A 186 22.43 -1.68 10.30
C LEU A 186 23.92 -2.05 10.38
N ASP A 187 24.78 -1.45 9.56
CA ASP A 187 26.22 -1.63 9.60
C ASP A 187 26.79 -1.19 10.98
N ARG A 188 26.37 -0.03 11.51
CA ARG A 188 26.78 0.41 12.86
C ARG A 188 26.28 -0.53 13.96
N MET A 189 25.05 -1.07 13.84
CA MET A 189 24.53 -2.05 14.80
C MET A 189 25.36 -3.34 14.75
N HIS A 190 25.74 -3.80 13.57
CA HIS A 190 26.56 -4.99 13.39
C HIS A 190 27.99 -4.79 13.92
N GLU A 191 28.62 -3.64 13.67
CA GLU A 191 29.95 -3.29 14.22
C GLU A 191 29.92 -3.31 15.77
N SER A 192 28.91 -2.70 16.37
CA SER A 192 28.71 -2.67 17.82
C SER A 192 28.55 -4.08 18.40
N TRP A 193 27.74 -4.92 17.76
CA TRP A 193 27.57 -6.32 18.17
C TRP A 193 28.86 -7.11 18.04
N THR A 194 29.59 -6.96 16.96
CA THR A 194 30.87 -7.66 16.73
C THR A 194 31.93 -7.26 17.77
N ALA A 195 31.91 -6.00 18.23
CA ALA A 195 32.78 -5.54 19.29
C ALA A 195 32.48 -6.14 20.68
N LEU A 196 31.21 -6.49 20.91
CA LEU A 196 30.75 -7.11 22.18
C LEU A 196 30.96 -8.63 22.23
N THR A 197 31.08 -9.27 21.07
CA THR A 197 31.20 -10.74 20.96
C THR A 197 32.62 -11.24 20.77
N LYS A 198 33.60 -10.33 20.67
CA LYS A 198 35.05 -10.62 20.71
C LYS A 198 35.58 -10.53 22.12
#